data_2bfe165cf28d17e092e00992b5b6b4ca
#
_entry.id   2bfe165cf28d17e092e00992b5b6b4ca
#
_cell.length_a   1.000
_cell.length_b   1.000
_cell.length_c   1.000
_cell.angle_alpha   90.00
_cell.angle_beta   90.00
_cell.angle_gamma   90.00
#
_symmetry.space_group_name_H-M   'P 1'
#
loop_
_entity.id
_entity.type
_entity.pdbx_description
1 polymer ?
#
loop_
_entity_poly.entity_id
_entity_poly.type
_entity_poly.pdbx_seq_one_letter_code
_entity_poly.pdbx_strand_id
1 'polypeptide(L)'
;LSLKVSEFPELGQYKGQTIITTDGTTLLGADDKAGIAEIMNAVQYIVEHPEFKHGDIKIGFTPDEEIGRGVVKFDVEKFGAQYAYTMDGGQIGELEYENFNAAGATIKIQGCNVHPGTAKGKMKNATLIGMELHGMLPVDQRPEYTSGYEGFYHLISFCGEVENATFSYIIRDHDMNLYEQKKTFIQKCVDFIKEKYGAGRESLAL
;
A
#
# COMPACT_ATOMS: atom_id res chain seq x y z
N LEU A 1 -9.30 21.73 17.53
CA LEU A 1 -8.63 21.48 16.26
C LEU A 1 -8.88 22.67 15.33
N SER A 2 -7.88 23.09 14.58
CA SER A 2 -8.03 24.17 13.59
C SER A 2 -7.44 23.69 12.26
N LEU A 3 -8.24 23.69 11.20
CA LEU A 3 -7.80 23.43 9.85
C LEU A 3 -7.47 24.77 9.17
N LYS A 4 -6.24 24.93 8.71
CA LYS A 4 -5.77 26.16 8.08
C LYS A 4 -5.28 25.89 6.67
N VAL A 5 -5.64 26.79 5.74
CA VAL A 5 -5.16 26.69 4.34
C VAL A 5 -3.63 26.77 4.24
N SER A 6 -2.96 27.41 5.22
CA SER A 6 -1.49 27.42 5.28
C SER A 6 -0.86 26.07 5.60
N GLU A 7 -1.62 25.16 6.21
CA GLU A 7 -1.19 23.80 6.56
C GLU A 7 -1.74 22.77 5.56
N PHE A 8 -2.91 23.06 4.99
CA PHE A 8 -3.64 22.23 4.03
C PHE A 8 -4.09 23.10 2.85
N PRO A 9 -3.21 23.38 1.88
CA PRO A 9 -3.51 24.31 0.77
C PRO A 9 -4.72 23.91 -0.08
N GLU A 10 -5.01 22.62 -0.18
CA GLU A 10 -6.17 22.05 -0.89
C GLU A 10 -7.51 22.53 -0.34
N LEU A 11 -7.58 22.91 0.93
CA LEU A 11 -8.79 23.51 1.50
C LEU A 11 -9.24 24.79 0.77
N GLY A 12 -8.30 25.46 0.10
CA GLY A 12 -8.59 26.69 -0.65
C GLY A 12 -9.57 26.48 -1.82
N GLN A 13 -9.60 25.29 -2.41
CA GLN A 13 -10.50 24.94 -3.50
C GLN A 13 -11.97 24.80 -3.08
N TYR A 14 -12.22 24.57 -1.79
CA TYR A 14 -13.56 24.40 -1.23
C TYR A 14 -14.16 25.68 -0.67
N LYS A 15 -13.57 26.85 -1.00
CA LYS A 15 -14.09 28.14 -0.58
C LYS A 15 -15.53 28.36 -1.06
N GLY A 16 -16.44 28.63 -0.14
CA GLY A 16 -17.86 28.79 -0.41
C GLY A 16 -18.67 27.50 -0.38
N GLN A 17 -18.04 26.39 -0.09
CA GLN A 17 -18.70 25.09 0.13
C GLN A 17 -18.79 24.75 1.63
N THR A 18 -19.72 23.89 1.98
CA THR A 18 -19.84 23.37 3.35
C THR A 18 -18.96 22.13 3.50
N ILE A 19 -18.04 22.17 4.44
CA ILE A 19 -17.17 21.03 4.79
C ILE A 19 -17.62 20.51 6.17
N ILE A 20 -17.80 19.20 6.27
CA ILE A 20 -18.10 18.51 7.52
C ILE A 20 -16.79 17.97 8.10
N THR A 21 -16.51 18.31 9.34
CA THR A 21 -15.30 17.88 10.07
C THR A 21 -15.66 17.31 11.43
N THR A 22 -14.71 16.60 12.05
CA THR A 22 -14.81 16.26 13.47
C THR A 22 -14.15 17.32 14.33
N ASP A 23 -14.35 17.24 15.64
CA ASP A 23 -13.62 18.04 16.64
C ASP A 23 -12.21 17.51 16.92
N GLY A 24 -11.81 16.39 16.29
CA GLY A 24 -10.53 15.73 16.45
C GLY A 24 -10.48 14.70 17.59
N THR A 25 -11.59 14.44 18.25
CA THR A 25 -11.68 13.40 19.30
C THR A 25 -11.99 12.01 18.73
N THR A 26 -12.58 11.96 17.55
CA THR A 26 -12.92 10.74 16.82
C THR A 26 -12.59 10.87 15.34
N LEU A 27 -12.53 9.75 14.64
CA LEU A 27 -12.56 9.74 13.17
C LEU A 27 -13.92 10.27 12.67
N LEU A 28 -13.92 10.94 11.53
CA LEU A 28 -15.16 11.38 10.86
C LEU A 28 -16.02 10.17 10.44
N GLY A 29 -15.38 9.12 9.98
CA GLY A 29 -16.02 7.88 9.53
C GLY A 29 -16.76 8.03 8.20
N ALA A 30 -16.51 9.09 7.43
CA ALA A 30 -17.03 9.23 6.08
C ALA A 30 -16.45 8.18 5.14
N ASP A 31 -15.21 7.82 5.37
CA ASP A 31 -14.53 6.69 4.75
C ASP A 31 -14.84 5.41 5.56
N ASP A 32 -15.65 4.42 5.04
CA ASP A 32 -16.35 4.58 3.76
C ASP A 32 -17.89 4.54 3.93
N LYS A 33 -18.43 5.16 4.97
CA LYS A 33 -19.89 5.27 5.13
C LYS A 33 -20.55 6.18 4.09
N ALA A 34 -19.76 7.07 3.45
CA ALA A 34 -20.23 7.87 2.33
C ALA A 34 -20.60 6.97 1.14
N GLY A 35 -19.73 6.03 0.75
CA GLY A 35 -20.02 5.07 -0.30
C GLY A 35 -21.23 4.18 -0.01
N ILE A 36 -21.41 3.77 1.25
CA ILE A 36 -22.63 3.07 1.67
C ILE A 36 -23.88 3.94 1.42
N ALA A 37 -23.83 5.21 1.80
CA ALA A 37 -24.94 6.13 1.60
C ALA A 37 -25.23 6.36 0.10
N GLU A 38 -24.20 6.49 -0.71
CA GLU A 38 -24.31 6.66 -2.17
C GLU A 38 -24.98 5.43 -2.81
N ILE A 39 -24.53 4.22 -2.50
CA ILE A 39 -25.13 2.98 -2.99
C ILE A 39 -26.61 2.91 -2.60
N MET A 40 -26.94 3.16 -1.34
CA MET A 40 -28.32 3.06 -0.87
C MET A 40 -29.22 4.12 -1.48
N ASN A 41 -28.74 5.35 -1.67
CA ASN A 41 -29.51 6.39 -2.36
C ASN A 41 -29.72 6.08 -3.85
N ALA A 42 -28.70 5.55 -4.53
CA ALA A 42 -28.83 5.13 -5.93
C ALA A 42 -29.87 4.03 -6.10
N VAL A 43 -29.86 3.04 -5.22
CA VAL A 43 -30.86 1.95 -5.23
C VAL A 43 -32.26 2.47 -4.94
N GLN A 44 -32.41 3.35 -3.95
CA GLN A 44 -33.69 3.98 -3.66
C GLN A 44 -34.22 4.74 -4.88
N TYR A 45 -33.37 5.54 -5.52
CA TYR A 45 -33.75 6.27 -6.73
C TYR A 45 -34.26 5.33 -7.84
N ILE A 46 -33.55 4.22 -8.09
CA ILE A 46 -33.93 3.25 -9.11
C ILE A 46 -35.28 2.60 -8.79
N VAL A 47 -35.54 2.26 -7.52
CA VAL A 47 -36.82 1.67 -7.09
C VAL A 47 -37.97 2.67 -7.23
N GLU A 48 -37.75 3.94 -6.95
CA GLU A 48 -38.75 5.01 -7.06
C GLU A 48 -39.00 5.44 -8.51
N HIS A 49 -38.09 5.11 -9.44
CA HIS A 49 -38.17 5.49 -10.86
C HIS A 49 -38.17 4.25 -11.76
N PRO A 50 -39.30 3.54 -11.86
CA PRO A 50 -39.38 2.29 -12.64
C PRO A 50 -39.19 2.47 -14.15
N GLU A 51 -39.26 3.68 -14.64
CA GLU A 51 -38.86 4.03 -16.02
C GLU A 51 -37.36 3.91 -16.28
N PHE A 52 -36.53 3.92 -15.22
CA PHE A 52 -35.08 3.75 -15.33
C PHE A 52 -34.73 2.29 -15.61
N LYS A 53 -34.25 2.01 -16.81
CA LYS A 53 -33.91 0.63 -17.22
C LYS A 53 -32.55 0.24 -16.65
N HIS A 54 -32.49 -0.86 -15.97
CA HIS A 54 -31.27 -1.43 -15.40
C HIS A 54 -31.25 -2.95 -15.52
N GLY A 55 -30.08 -3.56 -15.40
CA GLY A 55 -29.93 -5.00 -15.23
C GLY A 55 -30.07 -5.39 -13.75
N ASP A 56 -29.73 -6.63 -13.43
CA ASP A 56 -29.71 -7.10 -12.05
C ASP A 56 -28.66 -6.34 -11.24
N ILE A 57 -29.07 -5.79 -10.12
CA ILE A 57 -28.19 -5.06 -9.20
C ILE A 57 -27.95 -5.93 -7.97
N LYS A 58 -26.68 -6.16 -7.66
CA LYS A 58 -26.23 -6.89 -6.46
C LYS A 58 -25.38 -5.97 -5.61
N ILE A 59 -25.68 -5.91 -4.31
CA ILE A 59 -25.01 -5.05 -3.36
C ILE A 59 -24.22 -5.92 -2.39
N GLY A 60 -22.94 -5.60 -2.21
CA GLY A 60 -22.06 -6.26 -1.25
C GLY A 60 -21.39 -5.24 -0.35
N PHE A 61 -21.43 -5.47 0.94
CA PHE A 61 -20.66 -4.73 1.93
C PHE A 61 -19.66 -5.68 2.58
N THR A 62 -18.41 -5.28 2.64
CA THR A 62 -17.34 -6.08 3.24
C THR A 62 -16.77 -5.38 4.48
N PRO A 63 -16.52 -6.10 5.59
CA PRO A 63 -15.83 -5.54 6.75
C PRO A 63 -14.32 -5.57 6.55
N ASP A 64 -13.58 -4.89 7.44
CA ASP A 64 -12.12 -5.00 7.53
C ASP A 64 -11.34 -4.50 6.31
N GLU A 65 -11.90 -3.52 5.56
CA GLU A 65 -11.21 -2.89 4.43
C GLU A 65 -9.91 -2.21 4.89
N GLU A 66 -9.95 -1.41 5.95
CA GLU A 66 -8.84 -0.63 6.50
C GLU A 66 -7.61 -1.46 6.91
N ILE A 67 -7.78 -2.74 7.09
CA ILE A 67 -6.69 -3.68 7.38
C ILE A 67 -6.38 -4.61 6.19
N GLY A 68 -6.90 -4.28 5.00
CA GLY A 68 -6.67 -5.02 3.76
C GLY A 68 -7.30 -6.41 3.74
N ARG A 69 -8.37 -6.66 4.49
CA ARG A 69 -9.01 -7.97 4.62
C ARG A 69 -10.44 -8.04 4.08
N GLY A 70 -10.96 -6.97 3.52
CA GLY A 70 -12.34 -6.86 3.06
C GLY A 70 -12.78 -7.96 2.11
N VAL A 71 -11.90 -8.40 1.22
CA VAL A 71 -12.23 -9.39 0.17
C VAL A 71 -11.80 -10.82 0.49
N VAL A 72 -11.13 -11.08 1.62
CA VAL A 72 -10.52 -12.40 1.94
C VAL A 72 -11.56 -13.54 1.96
N LYS A 73 -12.80 -13.25 2.33
CA LYS A 73 -13.89 -14.23 2.40
C LYS A 73 -15.04 -13.91 1.44
N PHE A 74 -14.85 -12.98 0.52
CA PHE A 74 -15.89 -12.60 -0.42
C PHE A 74 -15.98 -13.63 -1.54
N ASP A 75 -17.15 -14.26 -1.64
CA ASP A 75 -17.43 -15.29 -2.64
C ASP A 75 -17.90 -14.64 -3.94
N VAL A 76 -16.95 -14.36 -4.83
CA VAL A 76 -17.18 -13.70 -6.12
C VAL A 76 -18.11 -14.51 -7.01
N GLU A 77 -17.99 -15.84 -7.04
CA GLU A 77 -18.83 -16.71 -7.85
C GLU A 77 -20.28 -16.69 -7.37
N LYS A 78 -20.50 -16.81 -6.08
CA LYS A 78 -21.82 -16.70 -5.46
C LYS A 78 -22.44 -15.30 -5.63
N PHE A 79 -21.62 -14.26 -5.54
CA PHE A 79 -22.07 -12.89 -5.82
C PHE A 79 -22.55 -12.74 -7.25
N GLY A 80 -21.83 -13.33 -8.22
CA GLY A 80 -22.29 -13.58 -9.59
C GLY A 80 -22.62 -12.31 -10.36
N ALA A 81 -21.89 -11.20 -10.17
CA ALA A 81 -21.96 -10.00 -10.96
C ALA A 81 -20.95 -10.06 -12.11
N GLN A 82 -21.28 -9.53 -13.29
CA GLN A 82 -20.37 -9.43 -14.43
C GLN A 82 -19.44 -8.22 -14.32
N TYR A 83 -19.93 -7.14 -13.71
CA TYR A 83 -19.22 -5.89 -13.48
C TYR A 83 -19.41 -5.48 -12.03
N ALA A 84 -18.48 -4.76 -11.48
CA ALA A 84 -18.57 -4.21 -10.15
C ALA A 84 -18.05 -2.77 -10.12
N TYR A 85 -18.67 -1.94 -9.30
CA TYR A 85 -18.20 -0.62 -8.93
C TYR A 85 -17.89 -0.64 -7.45
N THR A 86 -16.72 -0.16 -7.07
CA THR A 86 -16.36 0.06 -5.67
C THR A 86 -16.58 1.53 -5.37
N MET A 87 -17.44 1.80 -4.41
CA MET A 87 -17.75 3.17 -3.96
C MET A 87 -16.86 3.45 -2.76
N ASP A 88 -15.70 4.03 -3.02
CA ASP A 88 -14.71 4.40 -2.02
C ASP A 88 -14.31 5.88 -2.18
N GLY A 89 -13.52 6.42 -1.26
CA GLY A 89 -13.17 7.84 -1.24
C GLY A 89 -12.52 8.35 -2.52
N GLY A 90 -12.74 9.63 -2.82
CA GLY A 90 -12.19 10.34 -3.97
C GLY A 90 -12.88 11.66 -4.20
N GLN A 91 -12.54 12.36 -5.28
CA GLN A 91 -13.21 13.59 -5.65
C GLN A 91 -14.54 13.30 -6.36
N ILE A 92 -15.52 14.18 -6.17
CA ILE A 92 -16.82 14.07 -6.85
C ILE A 92 -16.62 14.02 -8.37
N GLY A 93 -17.14 12.96 -9.00
CA GLY A 93 -17.09 12.77 -10.46
C GLY A 93 -15.83 12.05 -10.95
N GLU A 94 -14.95 11.64 -10.06
CA GLU A 94 -13.81 10.81 -10.39
C GLU A 94 -14.28 9.37 -10.66
N LEU A 95 -13.71 8.76 -11.70
CA LEU A 95 -13.90 7.36 -12.03
C LEU A 95 -12.53 6.73 -12.27
N GLU A 96 -12.13 5.86 -11.36
CA GLU A 96 -10.94 5.03 -11.52
C GLU A 96 -11.31 3.71 -12.18
N TYR A 97 -10.61 3.36 -13.25
CA TYR A 97 -10.82 2.11 -14.00
C TYR A 97 -9.52 1.36 -14.27
N GLU A 98 -8.47 1.77 -13.61
CA GLU A 98 -7.14 1.16 -13.68
C GLU A 98 -6.67 0.75 -12.30
N ASN A 99 -5.87 -0.29 -12.24
CA ASN A 99 -5.23 -0.75 -11.02
C ASN A 99 -3.73 -0.98 -11.24
N PHE A 100 -3.03 -1.34 -10.19
CA PHE A 100 -1.61 -1.66 -10.21
C PHE A 100 -1.36 -3.03 -9.59
N ASN A 101 -0.19 -3.62 -9.94
CA ASN A 101 0.29 -4.83 -9.27
C ASN A 101 1.09 -4.43 -8.04
N ALA A 102 0.87 -5.09 -6.92
CA ALA A 102 1.55 -4.80 -5.66
C ALA A 102 2.01 -6.06 -4.93
N ALA A 103 3.17 -5.98 -4.27
CA ALA A 103 3.67 -6.96 -3.33
C ALA A 103 4.29 -6.29 -2.12
N GLY A 104 4.20 -6.95 -0.96
CA GLY A 104 5.02 -6.65 0.19
C GLY A 104 6.28 -7.51 0.19
N ALA A 105 7.44 -6.92 0.50
CA ALA A 105 8.68 -7.67 0.68
C ALA A 105 9.25 -7.38 2.07
N THR A 106 9.44 -8.43 2.87
CA THR A 106 10.08 -8.31 4.18
C THR A 106 11.40 -9.05 4.17
N ILE A 107 12.49 -8.29 4.38
CA ILE A 107 13.86 -8.81 4.42
C ILE A 107 14.34 -8.80 5.87
N LYS A 108 14.69 -9.96 6.39
CA LYS A 108 15.23 -10.12 7.74
C LYS A 108 16.69 -10.54 7.65
N ILE A 109 17.56 -9.85 8.35
CA ILE A 109 19.00 -10.09 8.36
C ILE A 109 19.44 -10.45 9.77
N GLN A 110 20.10 -11.59 9.91
CA GLN A 110 20.72 -12.02 11.16
C GLN A 110 22.21 -11.69 11.12
N GLY A 111 22.65 -10.80 11.97
CA GLY A 111 24.06 -10.47 12.16
C GLY A 111 24.77 -11.32 13.22
N CYS A 112 25.99 -10.88 13.56
CA CYS A 112 26.77 -11.45 14.63
C CYS A 112 27.45 -10.32 15.42
N ASN A 113 27.03 -10.11 16.64
CA ASN A 113 27.62 -9.11 17.51
C ASN A 113 28.81 -9.70 18.30
N VAL A 114 29.88 -8.96 18.40
CA VAL A 114 31.04 -9.25 19.23
C VAL A 114 31.63 -7.92 19.75
N HIS A 115 32.46 -7.99 20.79
CA HIS A 115 33.09 -6.78 21.33
C HIS A 115 33.88 -6.02 20.24
N PRO A 116 33.70 -4.71 20.10
CA PRO A 116 34.30 -3.91 19.02
C PRO A 116 35.82 -4.07 18.90
N GLY A 117 36.53 -4.18 20.03
CA GLY A 117 37.98 -4.37 20.07
C GLY A 117 38.48 -5.69 19.46
N THR A 118 37.60 -6.68 19.25
CA THR A 118 37.92 -7.99 18.66
C THR A 118 37.05 -8.31 17.44
N ALA A 119 36.41 -7.32 16.86
CA ALA A 119 35.37 -7.47 15.83
C ALA A 119 35.91 -7.82 14.43
N LYS A 120 37.21 -7.53 14.15
CA LYS A 120 37.82 -7.75 12.83
C LYS A 120 37.65 -9.21 12.38
N GLY A 121 36.99 -9.39 11.23
CA GLY A 121 36.71 -10.69 10.62
C GLY A 121 35.65 -11.56 11.34
N LYS A 122 34.99 -11.03 12.39
CA LYS A 122 34.01 -11.77 13.20
C LYS A 122 32.64 -11.10 13.22
N MET A 123 32.60 -9.77 13.43
CA MET A 123 31.34 -9.03 13.49
C MET A 123 30.65 -8.99 12.13
N LYS A 124 29.35 -9.27 12.12
CA LYS A 124 28.46 -9.02 10.99
C LYS A 124 27.35 -8.10 11.47
N ASN A 125 27.41 -6.83 11.09
CA ASN A 125 26.43 -5.84 11.50
C ASN A 125 25.22 -5.89 10.55
N ALA A 126 24.10 -6.42 11.04
CA ALA A 126 22.89 -6.60 10.26
C ALA A 126 22.34 -5.29 9.68
N THR A 127 22.41 -4.20 10.46
CA THR A 127 22.00 -2.87 9.98
C THR A 127 22.82 -2.42 8.77
N LEU A 128 24.16 -2.52 8.83
CA LEU A 128 25.02 -2.10 7.72
C LEU A 128 24.85 -2.98 6.49
N ILE A 129 24.66 -4.30 6.68
CA ILE A 129 24.37 -5.24 5.59
C ILE A 129 23.05 -4.86 4.92
N GLY A 130 22.01 -4.53 5.69
CA GLY A 130 20.73 -4.09 5.15
C GLY A 130 20.80 -2.75 4.42
N MET A 131 21.60 -1.81 4.93
CA MET A 131 21.83 -0.53 4.24
C MET A 131 22.55 -0.74 2.90
N GLU A 132 23.50 -1.67 2.81
CA GLU A 132 24.13 -2.05 1.55
C GLU A 132 23.10 -2.66 0.58
N LEU A 133 22.28 -3.58 1.03
CA LEU A 133 21.19 -4.15 0.23
C LEU A 133 20.27 -3.05 -0.29
N HIS A 134 19.82 -2.14 0.59
CA HIS A 134 18.98 -1.02 0.20
C HIS A 134 19.64 -0.13 -0.86
N GLY A 135 20.96 0.09 -0.74
CA GLY A 135 21.74 0.86 -1.70
C GLY A 135 21.89 0.20 -3.09
N MET A 136 21.55 -1.08 -3.23
CA MET A 136 21.53 -1.77 -4.52
C MET A 136 20.23 -1.51 -5.31
N LEU A 137 19.17 -1.07 -4.65
CA LEU A 137 17.90 -0.75 -5.32
C LEU A 137 18.00 0.60 -6.05
N PRO A 138 17.43 0.71 -7.27
CA PRO A 138 17.50 1.95 -8.06
C PRO A 138 16.88 3.13 -7.32
N VAL A 139 17.64 4.21 -7.20
CA VAL A 139 17.18 5.42 -6.49
C VAL A 139 16.05 6.11 -7.22
N ASP A 140 16.09 6.10 -8.55
CA ASP A 140 15.10 6.67 -9.45
C ASP A 140 13.77 5.89 -9.46
N GLN A 141 13.74 4.70 -8.87
CA GLN A 141 12.54 3.89 -8.69
C GLN A 141 12.04 3.94 -7.23
N ARG A 142 12.09 5.09 -6.61
CA ARG A 142 11.43 5.37 -5.32
C ARG A 142 10.22 6.26 -5.53
N PRO A 143 9.21 6.23 -4.66
CA PRO A 143 8.00 7.06 -4.80
C PRO A 143 8.30 8.55 -5.01
N GLU A 144 9.38 9.07 -4.40
CA GLU A 144 9.78 10.48 -4.52
C GLU A 144 10.27 10.87 -5.93
N TYR A 145 10.57 9.89 -6.78
CA TYR A 145 11.12 10.09 -8.12
C TYR A 145 10.26 9.48 -9.23
N THR A 146 9.10 8.92 -8.88
CA THR A 146 8.20 8.26 -9.81
C THR A 146 6.86 8.98 -9.91
N SER A 147 6.20 8.88 -11.06
CA SER A 147 4.89 9.49 -11.32
C SER A 147 4.08 8.65 -12.31
N GLY A 148 2.76 8.87 -12.36
CA GLY A 148 1.86 8.19 -13.29
C GLY A 148 1.97 6.67 -13.19
N TYR A 149 2.32 6.01 -14.29
CA TYR A 149 2.41 4.54 -14.38
C TYR A 149 3.77 3.96 -14.00
N GLU A 150 4.70 4.78 -13.53
CA GLU A 150 6.02 4.30 -13.13
C GLU A 150 5.95 3.48 -11.84
N GLY A 151 6.55 2.30 -11.88
CA GLY A 151 6.62 1.42 -10.72
C GLY A 151 7.77 1.75 -9.78
N PHE A 152 7.67 1.32 -8.52
CA PHE A 152 8.64 1.69 -7.50
C PHE A 152 8.91 0.60 -6.46
N TYR A 153 10.02 0.82 -5.71
CA TYR A 153 10.33 0.17 -4.43
C TYR A 153 10.17 1.22 -3.32
N HIS A 154 9.22 1.03 -2.43
CA HIS A 154 9.01 1.90 -1.29
C HIS A 154 9.43 1.22 0.01
N LEU A 155 10.51 1.69 0.63
CA LEU A 155 10.88 1.27 1.98
C LEU A 155 9.92 1.93 2.99
N ILE A 156 9.00 1.15 3.55
CA ILE A 156 8.00 1.66 4.50
C ILE A 156 8.46 1.60 5.95
N SER A 157 9.35 0.65 6.27
CA SER A 157 9.91 0.59 7.61
C SER A 157 11.29 -0.05 7.61
N PHE A 158 12.12 0.41 8.54
CA PHE A 158 13.40 -0.18 8.87
C PHE A 158 13.56 -0.18 10.39
N CYS A 159 13.91 -1.34 10.92
CA CYS A 159 14.34 -1.48 12.30
C CYS A 159 15.59 -2.35 12.32
N GLY A 160 16.63 -1.92 13.01
CA GLY A 160 17.87 -2.69 13.00
C GLY A 160 18.85 -2.37 14.10
N GLU A 161 19.55 -3.42 14.51
CA GLU A 161 20.67 -3.44 15.44
C GLU A 161 21.84 -4.23 14.82
N VAL A 162 22.91 -4.44 15.58
CA VAL A 162 24.05 -5.24 15.08
C VAL A 162 23.66 -6.69 14.81
N GLU A 163 22.81 -7.26 15.66
CA GLU A 163 22.42 -8.66 15.55
C GLU A 163 21.26 -8.93 14.62
N ASN A 164 20.33 -7.97 14.48
CA ASN A 164 19.12 -8.17 13.71
C ASN A 164 18.74 -6.89 12.97
N ALA A 165 18.29 -7.03 11.74
CA ALA A 165 17.66 -5.95 11.00
C ALA A 165 16.46 -6.47 10.19
N THR A 166 15.43 -5.64 10.09
CA THR A 166 14.23 -5.91 9.28
C THR A 166 13.93 -4.72 8.41
N PHE A 167 13.74 -4.96 7.14
CA PHE A 167 13.35 -3.99 6.13
C PHE A 167 12.01 -4.43 5.53
N SER A 168 11.05 -3.53 5.46
CA SER A 168 9.75 -3.80 4.84
C SER A 168 9.54 -2.87 3.66
N TYR A 169 9.25 -3.45 2.51
CA TYR A 169 9.04 -2.74 1.25
C TYR A 169 7.64 -2.99 0.71
N ILE A 170 7.12 -1.99 0.01
CA ILE A 170 6.07 -2.17 -0.99
C ILE A 170 6.74 -2.11 -2.37
N ILE A 171 6.37 -3.03 -3.25
CA ILE A 171 6.78 -3.07 -4.65
C ILE A 171 5.51 -2.87 -5.48
N ARG A 172 5.50 -1.87 -6.35
CA ARG A 172 4.37 -1.60 -7.26
C ARG A 172 4.84 -1.44 -8.70
N ASP A 173 3.99 -1.85 -9.61
CA ASP A 173 4.11 -1.51 -11.03
C ASP A 173 2.76 -1.74 -11.72
N HIS A 174 2.45 -0.90 -12.72
CA HIS A 174 1.25 -1.06 -13.54
C HIS A 174 1.45 -2.15 -14.60
N ASP A 175 2.68 -2.29 -15.13
CA ASP A 175 3.03 -3.35 -16.08
C ASP A 175 3.41 -4.64 -15.32
N MET A 176 2.74 -5.74 -15.64
CA MET A 176 2.97 -7.04 -14.99
C MET A 176 4.41 -7.55 -15.21
N ASN A 177 4.99 -7.33 -16.39
CA ASN A 177 6.35 -7.80 -16.66
C ASN A 177 7.37 -7.00 -15.87
N LEU A 178 7.21 -5.68 -15.78
CA LEU A 178 8.07 -4.81 -14.96
C LEU A 178 7.91 -5.11 -13.47
N TYR A 179 6.70 -5.41 -13.02
CA TYR A 179 6.42 -5.85 -11.66
C TYR A 179 7.18 -7.14 -11.31
N GLU A 180 7.10 -8.18 -12.17
CA GLU A 180 7.83 -9.42 -11.96
C GLU A 180 9.35 -9.24 -12.04
N GLN A 181 9.84 -8.34 -12.90
CA GLN A 181 11.24 -7.96 -12.94
C GLN A 181 11.69 -7.30 -11.64
N LYS A 182 10.88 -6.41 -11.06
CA LYS A 182 11.18 -5.76 -9.77
C LYS A 182 11.30 -6.79 -8.64
N LYS A 183 10.37 -7.74 -8.56
CA LYS A 183 10.43 -8.84 -7.58
C LYS A 183 11.69 -9.69 -7.76
N THR A 184 11.98 -10.04 -9.00
CA THR A 184 13.19 -10.80 -9.33
C THR A 184 14.46 -10.04 -8.99
N PHE A 185 14.48 -8.72 -9.19
CA PHE A 185 15.66 -7.90 -8.92
C PHE A 185 15.97 -7.80 -7.43
N ILE A 186 14.96 -7.51 -6.58
CA ILE A 186 15.19 -7.47 -5.13
C ILE A 186 15.63 -8.84 -4.60
N GLN A 187 15.10 -9.95 -5.14
CA GLN A 187 15.56 -11.28 -4.79
C GLN A 187 17.05 -11.49 -5.16
N LYS A 188 17.47 -11.06 -6.34
CA LYS A 188 18.90 -11.12 -6.74
C LYS A 188 19.79 -10.30 -5.82
N CYS A 189 19.33 -9.14 -5.35
CA CYS A 189 20.06 -8.35 -4.36
C CYS A 189 20.22 -9.12 -3.05
N VAL A 190 19.18 -9.78 -2.57
CA VAL A 190 19.24 -10.64 -1.36
C VAL A 190 20.22 -11.80 -1.59
N ASP A 191 20.16 -12.46 -2.72
CA ASP A 191 21.04 -13.60 -3.03
C ASP A 191 22.51 -13.18 -3.10
N PHE A 192 22.80 -12.02 -3.70
CA PHE A 192 24.13 -11.42 -3.70
C PHE A 192 24.65 -11.13 -2.28
N ILE A 193 23.83 -10.56 -1.44
CA ILE A 193 24.18 -10.28 -0.04
C ILE A 193 24.44 -11.59 0.72
N LYS A 194 23.62 -12.62 0.51
CA LYS A 194 23.85 -13.95 1.08
C LYS A 194 25.18 -14.54 0.65
N GLU A 195 25.52 -14.47 -0.63
CA GLU A 195 26.81 -14.92 -1.14
C GLU A 195 27.97 -14.15 -0.53
N LYS A 196 27.88 -12.81 -0.49
CA LYS A 196 28.94 -11.92 0.02
C LYS A 196 29.24 -12.13 1.50
N TYR A 197 28.21 -12.27 2.33
CA TYR A 197 28.36 -12.35 3.81
C TYR A 197 28.33 -13.79 4.34
N GLY A 198 28.15 -14.78 3.47
CA GLY A 198 28.10 -16.20 3.82
C GLY A 198 26.70 -16.66 4.26
N ALA A 199 26.44 -17.95 4.10
CA ALA A 199 25.16 -18.60 4.35
C ALA A 199 24.76 -18.58 5.82
N GLY A 200 24.31 -17.46 6.33
CA GLY A 200 23.85 -17.29 7.69
C GLY A 200 22.52 -16.55 7.74
N ARG A 201 21.42 -17.26 7.60
CA ARG A 201 20.11 -16.89 8.17
C ARG A 201 19.46 -15.59 7.67
N GLU A 202 19.67 -15.17 6.43
CA GLU A 202 18.82 -14.17 5.80
C GLU A 202 17.58 -14.85 5.21
N SER A 203 16.43 -14.21 5.37
CA SER A 203 15.17 -14.65 4.76
C SER A 203 14.46 -13.51 4.08
N LEU A 204 13.87 -13.78 2.92
CA LEU A 204 12.97 -12.90 2.22
C LEU A 204 11.58 -13.53 2.21
N ALA A 205 10.55 -12.77 2.59
CA ALA A 205 9.15 -13.10 2.36
C ALA A 205 8.55 -12.07 1.39
N LEU A 206 7.94 -12.56 0.33
CA LEU A 206 7.23 -11.78 -0.70
C LEU A 206 5.74 -12.09 -0.65
#